data_031f4ce3a4cf86bd2bbc1745b433bfcb
#
_entry.id   031f4ce3a4cf86bd2bbc1745b433bfcb
#
_cell.length_a   1.000
_cell.length_b   1.000
_cell.length_c   1.000
_cell.angle_alpha   90.00
_cell.angle_beta   90.00
_cell.angle_gamma   90.00
#
_symmetry.space_group_name_H-M   'P 1'
#
loop_
_entity.id
_entity.type
_entity.pdbx_description
1 polymer ?
#
loop_
_entity_poly.entity_id
_entity_poly.type
_entity_poly.pdbx_seq_one_letter_code
_entity_poly.pdbx_strand_id
1 'polypeptide(L)'
;MFSLLHAIHQVMIRQTISSAILAITLLIPHAAIAKEAFEVRLWEGVAPGSEGVQDKEKVVERGDGEKTIDRSISDTIVPTLTVHLPEKSLKPVTAVIIVPGGGLTRAVIDKEGNDLARVLAETGVAGIVLKFRNAQTTTAFNGIDIMEADIRRAIRVTRFHADKWNIASSRIGTFGFSAGGIVAVTPYIHPVGEDPEDRDRINRLSSEVAFFAGAYPLLSMQTDVAGPRYQKLLFGENPTKEQLDNYSAEFHLKKGMPPVFLAHALDDKGVLAENSLRMAKACKKAGIPVQTFFRDTGGHGYGIRDLGQPINKWLSNFKIWIQRQ
;
A
#
# COMPACT_ATOMS: atom_id res chain seq x y z
N MET A 1 -61.22 58.73 26.52
CA MET A 1 -61.33 57.32 26.02
C MET A 1 -60.33 57.00 24.95
N PHE A 2 -59.16 57.64 24.97
CA PHE A 2 -58.05 57.41 23.99
C PHE A 2 -56.74 57.02 24.65
N SER A 3 -56.68 56.85 25.97
CA SER A 3 -55.45 56.60 26.74
C SER A 3 -55.21 55.10 27.10
N LEU A 4 -56.25 54.25 26.93
CA LEU A 4 -56.12 52.84 27.37
C LEU A 4 -55.77 51.87 26.25
N LEU A 5 -55.93 52.27 25.01
CA LEU A 5 -55.58 51.42 23.86
C LEU A 5 -54.08 51.46 23.47
N HIS A 6 -53.37 52.50 23.93
CA HIS A 6 -51.91 52.61 23.61
C HIS A 6 -51.01 51.79 24.52
N ALA A 7 -51.50 51.45 25.74
CA ALA A 7 -50.73 50.66 26.69
C ALA A 7 -50.77 49.14 26.43
N ILE A 8 -51.86 48.66 25.77
CA ILE A 8 -52.03 47.22 25.45
C ILE A 8 -51.19 46.81 24.21
N HIS A 9 -50.97 47.76 23.32
CA HIS A 9 -50.17 47.44 22.08
C HIS A 9 -48.66 47.38 22.32
N GLN A 10 -48.14 48.04 23.36
CA GLN A 10 -46.70 47.99 23.70
C GLN A 10 -46.33 46.79 24.55
N VAL A 11 -47.26 46.13 25.23
CA VAL A 11 -46.99 44.94 26.06
C VAL A 11 -46.99 43.65 25.22
N MET A 12 -47.72 43.61 24.13
CA MET A 12 -47.78 42.42 23.26
C MET A 12 -46.61 42.29 22.27
N ILE A 13 -45.84 43.36 22.01
CA ILE A 13 -44.66 43.33 21.10
C ILE A 13 -43.36 42.92 21.84
N ARG A 14 -43.39 42.89 23.18
CA ARG A 14 -42.18 42.49 23.96
C ARG A 14 -42.12 41.03 24.39
N GLN A 15 -43.07 40.18 24.07
CA GLN A 15 -43.09 38.79 24.47
C GLN A 15 -42.90 37.77 23.34
N THR A 16 -42.61 38.18 22.10
CA THR A 16 -42.44 37.30 20.96
C THR A 16 -41.03 37.36 20.35
N ILE A 17 -40.04 37.93 21.03
CA ILE A 17 -38.62 37.83 20.66
C ILE A 17 -37.87 37.24 21.82
N SER A 18 -38.20 36.01 22.16
CA SER A 18 -37.37 35.23 23.06
C SER A 18 -37.40 33.79 22.59
N SER A 19 -36.20 33.26 22.28
CA SER A 19 -35.88 31.86 22.15
C SER A 19 -36.16 31.17 20.80
N ALA A 20 -35.37 31.53 19.81
CA ALA A 20 -34.94 30.57 18.81
C ALA A 20 -33.47 30.89 18.45
N ILE A 21 -32.57 30.80 19.44
CA ILE A 21 -31.17 30.56 19.12
C ILE A 21 -31.08 29.09 18.73
N LEU A 22 -31.27 28.84 17.45
CA LEU A 22 -30.98 27.57 16.82
C LEU A 22 -29.45 27.39 16.91
N ALA A 23 -29.00 26.63 17.87
CA ALA A 23 -27.61 26.20 17.93
C ALA A 23 -27.31 25.35 16.70
N ILE A 24 -26.88 26.02 15.62
CA ILE A 24 -26.23 25.36 14.50
C ILE A 24 -24.87 24.89 15.07
N THR A 25 -24.85 23.71 15.63
CA THR A 25 -23.62 22.97 15.85
C THR A 25 -23.05 22.71 14.47
N LEU A 26 -22.14 23.56 14.04
CA LEU A 26 -21.22 23.27 12.95
C LEU A 26 -20.50 21.98 13.35
N LEU A 27 -20.95 20.86 12.80
CA LEU A 27 -20.16 19.64 12.69
C LEU A 27 -18.98 19.99 11.78
N ILE A 28 -17.94 20.61 12.35
CA ILE A 28 -16.63 20.67 11.72
C ILE A 28 -16.22 19.19 11.65
N PRO A 29 -16.06 18.61 10.46
CA PRO A 29 -15.50 17.28 10.38
C PRO A 29 -14.13 17.37 11.04
N HIS A 30 -13.97 16.75 12.22
CA HIS A 30 -12.66 16.52 12.79
C HIS A 30 -11.93 15.66 11.76
N ALA A 31 -10.98 16.27 11.04
CA ALA A 31 -9.99 15.50 10.32
C ALA A 31 -9.36 14.57 11.37
N ALA A 32 -9.53 13.28 11.19
CA ALA A 32 -8.94 12.29 12.10
C ALA A 32 -7.43 12.52 12.05
N ILE A 33 -6.84 12.97 13.15
CA ILE A 33 -5.39 13.10 13.26
C ILE A 33 -4.86 11.68 13.29
N ALA A 34 -4.08 11.28 12.27
CA ALA A 34 -3.44 9.97 12.26
C ALA A 34 -2.48 9.88 13.47
N LYS A 35 -2.40 8.70 14.11
CA LYS A 35 -1.37 8.44 15.12
C LYS A 35 0.01 8.66 14.51
N GLU A 36 0.97 9.08 15.36
CA GLU A 36 2.36 9.12 14.96
C GLU A 36 2.80 7.75 14.45
N ALA A 37 3.46 7.72 13.29
CA ALA A 37 3.96 6.49 12.71
C ALA A 37 5.12 5.96 13.53
N PHE A 38 5.23 4.64 13.62
CA PHE A 38 6.33 3.96 14.32
C PHE A 38 6.95 2.86 13.46
N GLU A 39 8.21 2.56 13.73
CA GLU A 39 8.95 1.53 12.98
C GLU A 39 9.04 0.22 13.76
N VAL A 40 8.95 -0.92 13.03
CA VAL A 40 9.09 -2.27 13.55
C VAL A 40 10.05 -3.04 12.66
N ARG A 41 11.06 -3.70 13.24
CA ARG A 41 11.95 -4.61 12.52
C ARG A 41 11.20 -5.88 12.13
N LEU A 42 11.48 -6.42 10.95
CA LEU A 42 10.91 -7.71 10.54
C LEU A 42 11.53 -8.90 11.33
N TRP A 43 12.77 -8.78 11.74
CA TRP A 43 13.56 -9.82 12.42
C TRP A 43 14.13 -9.24 13.71
N GLU A 44 14.11 -10.01 14.79
CA GLU A 44 14.70 -9.59 16.08
C GLU A 44 16.23 -9.48 16.02
N GLY A 45 16.85 -10.27 15.14
CA GLY A 45 18.30 -10.28 14.90
C GLY A 45 18.64 -9.89 13.46
N VAL A 46 19.70 -10.52 12.95
CA VAL A 46 20.09 -10.40 11.55
C VAL A 46 19.04 -11.07 10.68
N ALA A 47 18.60 -10.38 9.64
CA ALA A 47 17.66 -10.95 8.68
C ALA A 47 18.31 -12.14 7.93
N PRO A 48 17.62 -13.28 7.77
CA PRO A 48 18.17 -14.45 7.08
C PRO A 48 18.74 -14.10 5.70
N GLY A 49 19.99 -14.50 5.42
CA GLY A 49 20.70 -14.15 4.19
C GLY A 49 21.42 -12.80 4.22
N SER A 50 21.44 -12.10 5.37
CA SER A 50 22.25 -10.89 5.59
C SER A 50 23.38 -11.10 6.59
N GLU A 51 23.68 -12.35 6.96
CA GLU A 51 24.76 -12.70 7.88
C GLU A 51 26.11 -12.24 7.32
N GLY A 52 26.86 -11.48 8.11
CA GLY A 52 28.16 -10.96 7.72
C GLY A 52 28.18 -9.83 6.69
N VAL A 53 27.01 -9.39 6.23
CA VAL A 53 26.89 -8.23 5.34
C VAL A 53 27.04 -6.96 6.16
N GLN A 54 27.98 -6.09 5.75
CA GLN A 54 28.14 -4.78 6.40
C GLN A 54 26.98 -3.86 6.04
N ASP A 55 26.48 -3.12 7.02
CA ASP A 55 25.48 -2.08 6.79
C ASP A 55 26.09 -0.93 5.97
N LYS A 56 25.48 -0.69 4.82
CA LYS A 56 25.84 0.38 3.89
C LYS A 56 24.60 1.14 3.45
N GLU A 57 23.51 1.04 4.22
CA GLU A 57 22.24 1.67 3.90
C GLU A 57 22.45 3.17 3.58
N LYS A 58 21.92 3.61 2.46
CA LYS A 58 22.01 4.99 1.99
C LYS A 58 20.62 5.57 1.88
N VAL A 59 20.43 6.71 2.52
CA VAL A 59 19.22 7.52 2.38
C VAL A 59 19.55 8.73 1.51
N VAL A 60 18.79 8.89 0.42
CA VAL A 60 18.93 10.02 -0.50
C VAL A 60 17.63 10.80 -0.52
N GLU A 61 17.67 12.08 -0.12
CA GLU A 61 16.55 13.01 -0.29
C GLU A 61 16.48 13.43 -1.78
N ARG A 62 15.30 13.29 -2.38
CA ARG A 62 15.02 13.57 -3.79
C ARG A 62 14.07 14.75 -3.96
N GLY A 63 13.42 15.16 -2.86
CA GLY A 63 12.61 16.38 -2.76
C GLY A 63 13.47 17.61 -2.44
N ASP A 64 12.81 18.66 -2.00
CA ASP A 64 13.48 19.88 -1.49
C ASP A 64 13.89 19.79 0.00
N GLY A 65 13.51 18.68 0.66
CA GLY A 65 13.82 18.40 2.06
C GLY A 65 13.03 19.23 3.08
N GLU A 66 12.33 20.26 2.66
CA GLU A 66 11.55 21.15 3.52
C GLU A 66 10.05 21.01 3.26
N LYS A 67 9.60 21.32 2.04
CA LYS A 67 8.18 21.25 1.65
C LYS A 67 7.78 19.89 1.13
N THR A 68 8.73 19.21 0.51
CA THR A 68 8.52 17.90 -0.11
C THR A 68 9.61 16.93 0.32
N ILE A 69 9.26 16.04 1.24
CA ILE A 69 10.12 14.92 1.61
C ILE A 69 9.88 13.79 0.60
N ASP A 70 10.95 13.31 -0.04
CA ASP A 70 10.89 12.21 -1.02
C ASP A 70 12.17 11.37 -0.96
N ARG A 71 12.37 10.66 0.14
CA ARG A 71 13.55 9.84 0.36
C ARG A 71 13.50 8.56 -0.45
N SER A 72 14.66 8.14 -0.93
CA SER A 72 14.89 6.78 -1.41
C SER A 72 15.98 6.12 -0.58
N ILE A 73 15.79 4.83 -0.27
CA ILE A 73 16.69 4.04 0.57
C ILE A 73 17.24 2.87 -0.24
N SER A 74 18.57 2.77 -0.33
CA SER A 74 19.27 1.67 -0.99
C SER A 74 20.19 0.94 -0.02
N ASP A 75 20.69 -0.21 -0.46
CA ASP A 75 21.61 -1.06 0.31
C ASP A 75 21.02 -1.51 1.67
N THR A 76 19.71 -1.64 1.74
CA THR A 76 18.96 -2.06 2.93
C THR A 76 19.32 -3.50 3.31
N ILE A 77 19.80 -3.71 4.54
CA ILE A 77 20.07 -5.03 5.13
C ILE A 77 19.19 -5.30 6.37
N VAL A 78 18.62 -4.25 6.95
CA VAL A 78 17.65 -4.33 8.06
C VAL A 78 16.27 -3.97 7.53
N PRO A 79 15.45 -4.95 7.12
CA PRO A 79 14.12 -4.67 6.64
C PRO A 79 13.19 -4.30 7.80
N THR A 80 12.33 -3.28 7.58
CA THR A 80 11.43 -2.73 8.59
C THR A 80 10.05 -2.44 8.03
N LEU A 81 9.08 -2.29 8.94
CA LEU A 81 7.75 -1.76 8.67
C LEU A 81 7.62 -0.38 9.29
N THR A 82 7.23 0.62 8.52
CA THR A 82 6.71 1.88 9.06
C THR A 82 5.19 1.79 9.12
N VAL A 83 4.63 1.82 10.34
CA VAL A 83 3.22 1.54 10.61
C VAL A 83 2.46 2.84 10.87
N HIS A 84 1.47 3.11 10.02
CA HIS A 84 0.54 4.23 10.14
C HIS A 84 -0.85 3.67 10.51
N LEU A 85 -1.28 3.92 11.75
CA LEU A 85 -2.57 3.45 12.25
C LEU A 85 -3.60 4.57 12.24
N PRO A 86 -4.88 4.27 11.98
CA PRO A 86 -5.97 5.21 12.23
C PRO A 86 -6.00 5.66 13.69
N GLU A 87 -6.36 6.91 13.95
CA GLU A 87 -6.37 7.46 15.31
C GLU A 87 -7.37 6.72 16.22
N LYS A 88 -8.57 6.47 15.71
CA LYS A 88 -9.65 5.81 16.47
C LYS A 88 -10.46 4.88 15.57
N SER A 89 -10.51 3.62 15.94
CA SER A 89 -11.45 2.67 15.39
C SER A 89 -11.97 1.78 16.49
N LEU A 90 -13.30 1.66 16.60
CA LEU A 90 -13.98 0.78 17.55
C LEU A 90 -13.94 -0.69 17.11
N LYS A 91 -13.60 -0.94 15.85
CA LYS A 91 -13.52 -2.28 15.27
C LYS A 91 -12.16 -2.48 14.60
N PRO A 92 -11.66 -3.72 14.54
CA PRO A 92 -10.45 -4.03 13.79
C PRO A 92 -10.55 -3.55 12.33
N VAL A 93 -9.49 -2.87 11.86
CA VAL A 93 -9.43 -2.24 10.54
C VAL A 93 -8.76 -3.13 9.50
N THR A 94 -8.98 -2.86 8.23
CA THR A 94 -8.22 -3.42 7.11
C THR A 94 -6.80 -2.86 7.14
N ALA A 95 -5.80 -3.68 6.79
CA ALA A 95 -4.41 -3.25 6.65
C ALA A 95 -3.90 -3.45 5.23
N VAL A 96 -3.11 -2.49 4.76
CA VAL A 96 -2.43 -2.53 3.45
C VAL A 96 -0.93 -2.48 3.68
N ILE A 97 -0.23 -3.55 3.31
CA ILE A 97 1.23 -3.55 3.27
C ILE A 97 1.66 -2.96 1.92
N ILE A 98 2.28 -1.80 1.98
CA ILE A 98 2.68 -1.02 0.82
C ILE A 98 4.14 -1.32 0.52
N VAL A 99 4.41 -1.75 -0.71
CA VAL A 99 5.75 -2.03 -1.21
C VAL A 99 6.15 -0.94 -2.21
N PRO A 100 7.06 -0.04 -1.83
CA PRO A 100 7.52 1.03 -2.69
C PRO A 100 8.25 0.52 -3.93
N GLY A 101 8.21 1.29 -5.02
CA GLY A 101 9.06 1.09 -6.18
C GLY A 101 10.50 1.58 -5.95
N GLY A 102 11.25 1.68 -7.03
CA GLY A 102 12.66 2.10 -7.01
C GLY A 102 13.55 1.18 -7.83
N GLY A 103 12.96 0.44 -8.78
CA GLY A 103 13.68 -0.40 -9.74
C GLY A 103 14.39 -1.60 -9.12
N LEU A 104 13.91 -2.11 -7.95
CA LEU A 104 14.47 -3.22 -7.17
C LEU A 104 15.86 -2.94 -6.57
N THR A 105 16.41 -1.74 -6.75
CA THR A 105 17.73 -1.35 -6.22
C THR A 105 17.64 -0.37 -5.05
N ARG A 106 16.46 0.17 -4.81
CA ARG A 106 16.11 1.06 -3.70
C ARG A 106 14.61 1.01 -3.42
N ALA A 107 14.20 1.57 -2.30
CA ALA A 107 12.79 1.83 -1.97
C ALA A 107 12.53 3.34 -1.98
N VAL A 108 11.56 3.83 -2.77
CA VAL A 108 11.09 5.22 -2.78
C VAL A 108 10.11 5.38 -1.62
N ILE A 109 10.67 5.52 -0.40
CA ILE A 109 9.95 5.24 0.85
C ILE A 109 8.84 6.25 1.18
N ASP A 110 8.96 7.49 0.73
CA ASP A 110 7.95 8.51 1.03
C ASP A 110 6.88 8.58 -0.06
N LYS A 111 7.22 8.98 -1.29
CA LYS A 111 6.27 9.17 -2.39
C LYS A 111 5.46 7.91 -2.74
N GLU A 112 6.09 6.74 -2.68
CA GLU A 112 5.48 5.45 -3.00
C GLU A 112 5.30 4.56 -1.77
N GLY A 113 5.27 5.15 -0.59
CA GLY A 113 5.10 4.46 0.69
C GLY A 113 4.35 5.32 1.70
N ASN A 114 5.08 6.14 2.47
CA ASN A 114 4.52 6.90 3.60
C ASN A 114 3.38 7.84 3.22
N ASP A 115 3.43 8.46 2.04
CA ASP A 115 2.35 9.35 1.59
C ASP A 115 1.03 8.58 1.45
N LEU A 116 1.03 7.39 0.80
CA LEU A 116 -0.15 6.55 0.71
C LEU A 116 -0.59 6.01 2.08
N ALA A 117 0.36 5.56 2.89
CA ALA A 117 0.07 5.00 4.21
C ALA A 117 -0.64 6.00 5.12
N ARG A 118 -0.20 7.27 5.12
CA ARG A 118 -0.82 8.36 5.87
C ARG A 118 -2.25 8.61 5.41
N VAL A 119 -2.46 8.74 4.10
CA VAL A 119 -3.79 8.94 3.52
C VAL A 119 -4.74 7.78 3.84
N LEU A 120 -4.26 6.55 3.86
CA LEU A 120 -5.06 5.39 4.26
C LEU A 120 -5.43 5.45 5.74
N ALA A 121 -4.49 5.79 6.62
CA ALA A 121 -4.75 5.94 8.05
C ALA A 121 -5.82 7.00 8.34
N GLU A 122 -5.80 8.13 7.63
CA GLU A 122 -6.83 9.17 7.69
C GLU A 122 -8.22 8.68 7.26
N THR A 123 -8.29 7.61 6.46
CA THR A 123 -9.55 7.02 5.99
C THR A 123 -9.97 5.75 6.76
N GLY A 124 -9.29 5.45 7.87
CA GLY A 124 -9.63 4.31 8.72
C GLY A 124 -9.04 2.97 8.29
N VAL A 125 -8.02 2.98 7.43
CA VAL A 125 -7.28 1.79 6.97
C VAL A 125 -5.85 1.88 7.47
N ALA A 126 -5.31 0.83 8.07
CA ALA A 126 -3.90 0.81 8.46
C ALA A 126 -2.99 0.75 7.22
N GLY A 127 -2.12 1.75 7.05
CA GLY A 127 -1.09 1.78 6.02
C GLY A 127 0.25 1.34 6.61
N ILE A 128 0.89 0.33 6.03
CA ILE A 128 2.12 -0.27 6.55
C ILE A 128 3.14 -0.30 5.43
N VAL A 129 4.20 0.48 5.54
CA VAL A 129 5.22 0.60 4.49
C VAL A 129 6.34 -0.39 4.75
N LEU A 130 6.63 -1.24 3.78
CA LEU A 130 7.74 -2.18 3.84
C LEU A 130 9.01 -1.55 3.26
N LYS A 131 10.03 -1.34 4.10
CA LYS A 131 11.40 -1.16 3.67
C LYS A 131 12.03 -2.53 3.53
N PHE A 132 12.09 -3.05 2.31
CA PHE A 132 12.60 -4.38 2.01
C PHE A 132 14.06 -4.34 1.58
N ARG A 133 14.76 -5.48 1.68
CA ARG A 133 16.12 -5.64 1.19
C ARG A 133 16.14 -5.61 -0.33
N ASN A 134 17.09 -4.88 -0.88
CA ASN A 134 17.21 -4.70 -2.32
C ASN A 134 17.94 -5.89 -2.97
N ALA A 135 17.71 -6.12 -4.26
CA ALA A 135 18.30 -7.24 -5.02
C ALA A 135 19.83 -7.31 -5.00
N GLN A 136 20.51 -6.23 -4.62
CA GLN A 136 21.97 -6.11 -4.64
C GLN A 136 22.65 -6.32 -3.27
N THR A 137 21.87 -6.48 -2.19
CA THR A 137 22.39 -6.41 -0.82
C THR A 137 22.84 -7.73 -0.23
N THR A 138 22.79 -8.84 -0.96
CA THR A 138 23.22 -10.12 -0.42
C THR A 138 24.02 -10.93 -1.42
N THR A 139 24.94 -11.75 -0.91
CA THR A 139 25.82 -12.62 -1.70
C THR A 139 25.33 -14.07 -1.78
N ALA A 140 24.30 -14.43 -0.99
CA ALA A 140 23.95 -15.83 -0.74
C ALA A 140 22.65 -16.31 -1.42
N PHE A 141 21.77 -15.39 -1.89
CA PHE A 141 20.47 -15.74 -2.45
C PHE A 141 20.21 -15.00 -3.76
N ASN A 142 19.33 -15.55 -4.59
CA ASN A 142 18.75 -14.80 -5.71
C ASN A 142 17.99 -13.59 -5.17
N GLY A 143 18.01 -12.47 -5.89
CA GLY A 143 17.37 -11.23 -5.42
C GLY A 143 15.91 -11.39 -5.06
N ILE A 144 15.16 -12.25 -5.77
CA ILE A 144 13.75 -12.49 -5.51
C ILE A 144 13.50 -13.22 -4.19
N ASP A 145 14.33 -14.20 -3.82
CA ASP A 145 14.12 -15.02 -2.62
C ASP A 145 14.17 -14.16 -1.34
N ILE A 146 15.06 -13.17 -1.31
CA ILE A 146 15.20 -12.25 -0.18
C ILE A 146 13.99 -11.32 -0.08
N MET A 147 13.55 -10.76 -1.20
CA MET A 147 12.39 -9.88 -1.25
C MET A 147 11.10 -10.64 -0.89
N GLU A 148 10.99 -11.88 -1.35
CA GLU A 148 9.88 -12.77 -0.99
C GLU A 148 9.90 -13.10 0.51
N ALA A 149 11.05 -13.40 1.09
CA ALA A 149 11.17 -13.61 2.53
C ALA A 149 10.73 -12.37 3.32
N ASP A 150 11.12 -11.17 2.89
CA ASP A 150 10.76 -9.93 3.57
C ASP A 150 9.26 -9.61 3.47
N ILE A 151 8.64 -9.75 2.30
CA ILE A 151 7.18 -9.48 2.17
C ILE A 151 6.35 -10.51 2.93
N ARG A 152 6.71 -11.80 2.91
CA ARG A 152 6.02 -12.82 3.70
C ARG A 152 6.17 -12.55 5.19
N ARG A 153 7.37 -12.18 5.64
CA ARG A 153 7.62 -11.80 7.02
C ARG A 153 6.84 -10.55 7.42
N ALA A 154 6.75 -9.55 6.55
CA ALA A 154 5.95 -8.35 6.76
C ALA A 154 4.46 -8.67 7.03
N ILE A 155 3.87 -9.56 6.24
CA ILE A 155 2.49 -10.01 6.41
C ILE A 155 2.33 -10.73 7.75
N ARG A 156 3.24 -11.64 8.08
CA ARG A 156 3.22 -12.41 9.33
C ARG A 156 3.43 -11.53 10.57
N VAL A 157 4.36 -10.57 10.53
CA VAL A 157 4.56 -9.58 11.61
C VAL A 157 3.31 -8.73 11.80
N THR A 158 2.68 -8.27 10.72
CA THR A 158 1.41 -7.53 10.79
C THR A 158 0.32 -8.36 11.42
N ARG A 159 0.19 -9.62 11.02
CA ARG A 159 -0.79 -10.58 11.57
C ARG A 159 -0.51 -10.91 13.03
N PHE A 160 0.75 -11.05 13.41
CA PHE A 160 1.17 -11.29 14.79
C PHE A 160 0.79 -10.15 15.75
N HIS A 161 0.87 -8.92 15.25
CA HIS A 161 0.52 -7.73 16.01
C HIS A 161 -0.92 -7.24 15.77
N ALA A 162 -1.76 -8.00 15.07
CA ALA A 162 -3.08 -7.57 14.65
C ALA A 162 -3.95 -7.07 15.80
N ASP A 163 -4.02 -7.80 16.91
CA ASP A 163 -4.80 -7.40 18.10
C ASP A 163 -4.27 -6.09 18.71
N LYS A 164 -2.94 -5.98 18.88
CA LYS A 164 -2.29 -4.79 19.45
C LYS A 164 -2.51 -3.55 18.58
N TRP A 165 -2.54 -3.72 17.26
CA TRP A 165 -2.69 -2.64 16.30
C TRP A 165 -4.14 -2.40 15.89
N ASN A 166 -5.09 -3.15 16.45
CA ASN A 166 -6.49 -3.13 16.08
C ASN A 166 -6.72 -3.38 14.58
N ILE A 167 -6.02 -4.37 14.03
CA ILE A 167 -6.12 -4.82 12.64
C ILE A 167 -6.91 -6.13 12.60
N ALA A 168 -7.80 -6.28 11.61
CA ALA A 168 -8.44 -7.55 11.32
C ALA A 168 -7.43 -8.49 10.64
N SER A 169 -6.99 -9.53 11.32
CA SER A 169 -5.96 -10.48 10.83
C SER A 169 -6.34 -11.13 9.48
N SER A 170 -7.64 -11.25 9.20
CA SER A 170 -8.18 -11.75 7.93
C SER A 170 -8.29 -10.70 6.82
N ARG A 171 -8.03 -9.42 7.11
CA ARG A 171 -8.14 -8.31 6.16
C ARG A 171 -6.81 -7.58 5.95
N ILE A 172 -5.75 -8.36 5.76
CA ILE A 172 -4.42 -7.86 5.43
C ILE A 172 -4.19 -8.10 3.93
N GLY A 173 -3.92 -7.05 3.18
CA GLY A 173 -3.59 -7.15 1.76
C GLY A 173 -2.30 -6.42 1.42
N THR A 174 -1.87 -6.54 0.17
CA THR A 174 -0.65 -5.91 -0.33
C THR A 174 -0.94 -4.89 -1.43
N PHE A 175 -0.09 -3.87 -1.49
CA PHE A 175 -0.10 -2.84 -2.53
C PHE A 175 1.32 -2.63 -3.06
N GLY A 176 1.49 -2.71 -4.38
CA GLY A 176 2.79 -2.49 -5.02
C GLY A 176 2.83 -1.28 -5.93
N PHE A 177 3.87 -0.47 -5.80
CA PHE A 177 4.20 0.59 -6.76
C PHE A 177 5.34 0.14 -7.67
N SER A 178 5.24 0.41 -8.99
CA SER A 178 6.35 0.22 -9.92
C SER A 178 6.99 -1.17 -9.76
N ALA A 179 8.31 -1.23 -9.65
CA ALA A 179 9.03 -2.49 -9.41
C ALA A 179 8.66 -3.19 -8.08
N GLY A 180 8.14 -2.46 -7.07
CA GLY A 180 7.59 -3.07 -5.85
C GLY A 180 6.37 -3.94 -6.11
N GLY A 181 5.74 -3.83 -7.27
CA GLY A 181 4.62 -4.66 -7.70
C GLY A 181 4.92 -6.14 -7.69
N ILE A 182 6.11 -6.55 -8.18
CA ILE A 182 6.50 -7.97 -8.22
C ILE A 182 6.66 -8.55 -6.81
N VAL A 183 7.20 -7.76 -5.89
CA VAL A 183 7.33 -8.17 -4.49
C VAL A 183 5.96 -8.27 -3.82
N ALA A 184 5.10 -7.27 -4.03
CA ALA A 184 3.76 -7.21 -3.44
C ALA A 184 2.81 -8.30 -3.97
N VAL A 185 2.95 -8.72 -5.24
CA VAL A 185 2.10 -9.73 -5.86
C VAL A 185 2.51 -11.15 -5.52
N THR A 186 3.77 -11.38 -5.14
CA THR A 186 4.30 -12.73 -4.85
C THR A 186 3.47 -13.51 -3.81
N PRO A 187 3.11 -12.98 -2.63
CA PRO A 187 2.29 -13.71 -1.67
C PRO A 187 0.84 -13.95 -2.17
N TYR A 188 0.37 -13.17 -3.12
CA TYR A 188 -0.93 -13.35 -3.75
C TYR A 188 -0.94 -14.50 -4.76
N ILE A 189 0.09 -14.64 -5.59
CA ILE A 189 0.20 -15.71 -6.59
C ILE A 189 0.77 -17.02 -6.02
N HIS A 190 1.58 -16.92 -4.97
CA HIS A 190 2.20 -18.03 -4.25
C HIS A 190 1.82 -17.96 -2.76
N PRO A 191 0.56 -18.21 -2.38
CA PRO A 191 0.14 -18.15 -0.99
C PRO A 191 0.83 -19.23 -0.15
N VAL A 192 1.23 -18.88 1.07
CA VAL A 192 1.78 -19.82 2.06
C VAL A 192 0.93 -19.73 3.31
N GLY A 193 0.29 -20.83 3.65
CA GLY A 193 -0.55 -20.97 4.82
C GLY A 193 0.21 -20.98 6.14
N GLU A 194 -0.45 -21.42 7.19
CA GLU A 194 0.14 -21.59 8.52
C GLU A 194 1.10 -22.79 8.55
N ASP A 195 2.17 -22.65 9.35
CA ASP A 195 3.11 -23.73 9.69
C ASP A 195 3.25 -23.81 11.23
N PRO A 196 2.37 -24.52 11.92
CA PRO A 196 2.38 -24.61 13.39
C PRO A 196 3.69 -25.15 13.97
N GLU A 197 4.46 -25.89 13.18
CA GLU A 197 5.69 -26.55 13.62
C GLU A 197 6.95 -25.67 13.47
N ASP A 198 6.84 -24.50 12.81
CA ASP A 198 7.98 -23.58 12.70
C ASP A 198 8.44 -23.13 14.09
N ARG A 199 9.76 -23.06 14.29
CA ARG A 199 10.37 -22.64 15.57
C ARG A 199 10.08 -21.15 15.88
N ASP A 200 10.01 -20.31 14.86
CA ASP A 200 9.67 -18.90 15.01
C ASP A 200 8.14 -18.71 15.05
N ARG A 201 7.65 -18.23 16.17
CA ARG A 201 6.20 -17.97 16.39
C ARG A 201 5.55 -17.11 15.32
N ILE A 202 6.31 -16.18 14.73
CA ILE A 202 5.80 -15.31 13.66
C ILE A 202 5.69 -16.10 12.36
N ASN A 203 6.64 -16.99 12.07
CA ASN A 203 6.60 -17.83 10.86
C ASN A 203 5.47 -18.88 10.89
N ARG A 204 4.97 -19.23 12.08
CA ARG A 204 3.78 -20.10 12.21
C ARG A 204 2.53 -19.52 11.54
N LEU A 205 2.46 -18.20 11.40
CA LEU A 205 1.30 -17.52 10.84
C LEU A 205 1.31 -17.59 9.30
N SER A 206 0.12 -17.64 8.72
CA SER A 206 -0.06 -17.56 7.27
C SER A 206 0.48 -16.24 6.70
N SER A 207 1.06 -16.28 5.51
CA SER A 207 1.39 -15.11 4.69
C SER A 207 0.40 -14.88 3.53
N GLU A 208 -0.75 -15.54 3.55
CA GLU A 208 -1.84 -15.29 2.61
C GLU A 208 -2.38 -13.86 2.75
N VAL A 209 -2.89 -13.32 1.64
CA VAL A 209 -3.42 -11.95 1.59
C VAL A 209 -4.89 -11.93 1.21
N ALA A 210 -5.64 -10.98 1.76
CA ALA A 210 -7.06 -10.81 1.50
C ALA A 210 -7.35 -10.09 0.18
N PHE A 211 -6.38 -9.40 -0.40
CA PHE A 211 -6.47 -8.71 -1.69
C PHE A 211 -5.07 -8.32 -2.18
N PHE A 212 -4.99 -8.03 -3.48
CA PHE A 212 -3.83 -7.40 -4.09
C PHE A 212 -4.23 -6.08 -4.75
N ALA A 213 -3.39 -5.06 -4.63
CA ALA A 213 -3.56 -3.80 -5.33
C ALA A 213 -2.23 -3.27 -5.88
N GLY A 214 -2.28 -2.42 -6.91
CA GLY A 214 -1.07 -1.79 -7.42
C GLY A 214 -1.33 -0.57 -8.29
N ALA A 215 -0.36 0.35 -8.28
CA ALA A 215 -0.28 1.48 -9.19
C ALA A 215 0.98 1.34 -10.06
N TYR A 216 0.79 1.32 -11.37
CA TYR A 216 1.85 1.06 -12.38
C TYR A 216 2.79 -0.10 -12.00
N PRO A 217 2.23 -1.24 -11.53
CA PRO A 217 3.03 -2.30 -10.94
C PRO A 217 3.72 -3.16 -11.98
N LEU A 218 4.96 -3.58 -11.70
CA LEU A 218 5.63 -4.67 -12.41
C LEU A 218 5.00 -5.99 -11.95
N LEU A 219 4.42 -6.78 -12.85
CA LEU A 219 3.67 -8.00 -12.52
C LEU A 219 4.02 -9.20 -13.37
N SER A 220 4.73 -8.98 -14.49
CA SER A 220 5.11 -10.02 -15.42
C SER A 220 6.61 -9.99 -15.66
N MET A 221 7.25 -11.13 -15.63
CA MET A 221 8.67 -11.30 -15.96
C MET A 221 8.89 -11.76 -17.42
N GLN A 222 7.83 -11.79 -18.25
CA GLN A 222 7.97 -12.13 -19.65
C GLN A 222 8.82 -11.09 -20.39
N THR A 223 9.65 -11.56 -21.33
CA THR A 223 10.69 -10.74 -22.01
C THR A 223 10.14 -9.57 -22.82
N ASP A 224 8.90 -9.67 -23.26
CA ASP A 224 8.20 -8.62 -24.00
C ASP A 224 7.51 -7.57 -23.09
N VAL A 225 7.55 -7.77 -21.77
CA VAL A 225 6.92 -6.89 -20.77
C VAL A 225 7.92 -6.37 -19.75
N ALA A 226 8.69 -7.27 -19.12
CA ALA A 226 9.78 -6.91 -18.23
C ALA A 226 11.07 -6.72 -19.02
N GLY A 227 11.72 -5.60 -18.88
CA GLY A 227 13.04 -5.42 -19.48
C GLY A 227 14.08 -6.38 -18.88
N PRO A 228 15.16 -6.73 -19.61
CA PRO A 228 16.19 -7.68 -19.17
C PRO A 228 16.87 -7.27 -17.86
N ARG A 229 16.86 -5.97 -17.53
CA ARG A 229 17.39 -5.47 -16.26
C ARG A 229 16.67 -6.09 -15.04
N TYR A 230 15.33 -6.17 -15.06
CA TYR A 230 14.58 -6.75 -13.94
C TYR A 230 14.81 -8.25 -13.81
N GLN A 231 14.84 -8.95 -14.94
CA GLN A 231 15.12 -10.39 -14.99
C GLN A 231 16.52 -10.69 -14.40
N LYS A 232 17.53 -9.92 -14.82
CA LYS A 232 18.89 -10.04 -14.30
C LYS A 232 19.00 -9.78 -12.80
N LEU A 233 18.34 -8.74 -12.29
CA LEU A 233 18.35 -8.38 -10.87
C LEU A 233 17.71 -9.45 -9.99
N LEU A 234 16.67 -10.13 -10.49
CA LEU A 234 15.93 -11.13 -9.72
C LEU A 234 16.49 -12.53 -9.84
N PHE A 235 16.99 -12.91 -11.02
CA PHE A 235 17.31 -14.29 -11.34
C PHE A 235 18.75 -14.50 -11.84
N GLY A 236 19.54 -13.43 -11.99
CA GLY A 236 20.89 -13.49 -12.55
C GLY A 236 20.92 -13.35 -14.08
N GLU A 237 22.10 -13.63 -14.68
CA GLU A 237 22.37 -13.34 -16.10
C GLU A 237 21.50 -14.15 -17.08
N ASN A 238 21.16 -15.39 -16.75
CA ASN A 238 20.49 -16.32 -17.64
C ASN A 238 19.25 -16.92 -16.96
N PRO A 239 18.16 -16.14 -16.79
CA PRO A 239 16.95 -16.65 -16.19
C PRO A 239 16.32 -17.73 -17.06
N THR A 240 15.84 -18.81 -16.45
CA THR A 240 15.11 -19.85 -17.15
C THR A 240 13.70 -19.40 -17.47
N LYS A 241 13.10 -20.01 -18.51
CA LYS A 241 11.67 -19.77 -18.81
C LYS A 241 10.77 -20.09 -17.62
N GLU A 242 11.08 -21.13 -16.87
CA GLU A 242 10.34 -21.52 -15.67
C GLU A 242 10.38 -20.43 -14.61
N GLN A 243 11.53 -19.80 -14.35
CA GLN A 243 11.64 -18.67 -13.43
C GLN A 243 10.81 -17.48 -13.90
N LEU A 244 10.87 -17.15 -15.19
CA LEU A 244 10.07 -16.06 -15.75
C LEU A 244 8.57 -16.33 -15.64
N ASP A 245 8.14 -17.54 -15.96
CA ASP A 245 6.73 -17.95 -15.87
C ASP A 245 6.26 -17.95 -14.42
N ASN A 246 7.10 -18.44 -13.48
CA ASN A 246 6.76 -18.53 -12.05
C ASN A 246 6.53 -17.16 -11.40
N TYR A 247 7.17 -16.12 -11.91
CA TYR A 247 7.00 -14.75 -11.41
C TYR A 247 6.25 -13.83 -12.40
N SER A 248 5.44 -14.41 -13.28
CA SER A 248 4.49 -13.70 -14.13
C SER A 248 3.07 -13.93 -13.61
N ALA A 249 2.51 -12.91 -12.95
CA ALA A 249 1.26 -13.06 -12.19
C ALA A 249 0.09 -13.59 -13.02
N GLU A 250 0.02 -13.24 -14.30
CA GLU A 250 -1.04 -13.65 -15.21
C GLU A 250 -1.16 -15.17 -15.42
N PHE A 251 -0.12 -15.94 -15.06
CA PHE A 251 -0.11 -17.40 -15.21
C PHE A 251 -0.61 -18.16 -13.96
N HIS A 252 -0.74 -17.49 -12.83
CA HIS A 252 -1.05 -18.11 -11.53
C HIS A 252 -2.49 -17.88 -11.05
N LEU A 253 -3.28 -17.15 -11.83
CA LEU A 253 -4.61 -16.74 -11.42
C LEU A 253 -5.64 -17.87 -11.61
N LYS A 254 -6.41 -18.16 -10.55
CA LYS A 254 -7.43 -19.19 -10.52
C LYS A 254 -8.69 -18.72 -9.83
N LYS A 255 -9.81 -19.36 -10.13
CA LYS A 255 -11.12 -19.06 -9.52
C LYS A 255 -11.03 -19.11 -7.96
N GLY A 256 -11.65 -18.16 -7.32
CA GLY A 256 -11.70 -18.08 -5.85
C GLY A 256 -10.56 -17.27 -5.22
N MET A 257 -9.58 -16.80 -6.00
CA MET A 257 -8.56 -15.89 -5.47
C MET A 257 -9.18 -14.55 -5.08
N PRO A 258 -8.54 -13.83 -4.11
CA PRO A 258 -9.02 -12.57 -3.58
C PRO A 258 -9.13 -11.45 -4.63
N PRO A 259 -9.88 -10.37 -4.35
CA PRO A 259 -10.08 -9.26 -5.29
C PRO A 259 -8.79 -8.47 -5.58
N VAL A 260 -8.78 -7.82 -6.75
CA VAL A 260 -7.63 -7.07 -7.29
C VAL A 260 -8.02 -5.64 -7.65
N PHE A 261 -7.12 -4.68 -7.38
CA PHE A 261 -7.22 -3.30 -7.88
C PHE A 261 -5.96 -2.91 -8.65
N LEU A 262 -6.11 -2.34 -9.84
CA LEU A 262 -4.99 -1.91 -10.68
C LEU A 262 -5.20 -0.50 -11.23
N ALA A 263 -4.21 0.39 -11.04
CA ALA A 263 -4.15 1.70 -11.67
C ALA A 263 -2.92 1.80 -12.58
N HIS A 264 -3.09 2.27 -13.82
CA HIS A 264 -1.98 2.40 -14.77
C HIS A 264 -2.26 3.47 -15.83
N ALA A 265 -1.24 4.25 -16.21
CA ALA A 265 -1.28 5.09 -17.39
C ALA A 265 -0.82 4.30 -18.61
N LEU A 266 -1.58 4.37 -19.71
CA LEU A 266 -1.31 3.54 -20.90
C LEU A 266 -0.05 3.99 -21.66
N ASP A 267 0.39 5.23 -21.44
CA ASP A 267 1.62 5.81 -21.99
C ASP A 267 2.87 5.58 -21.13
N ASP A 268 2.79 4.74 -20.08
CA ASP A 268 3.90 4.42 -19.19
C ASP A 268 5.03 3.70 -19.96
N LYS A 269 6.22 4.33 -19.97
CA LYS A 269 7.45 3.81 -20.59
C LYS A 269 8.44 3.22 -19.56
N GLY A 270 8.19 3.40 -18.27
CA GLY A 270 9.04 2.90 -17.19
C GLY A 270 8.71 1.47 -16.81
N VAL A 271 7.42 1.18 -16.64
CA VAL A 271 6.83 -0.15 -16.50
C VAL A 271 5.64 -0.20 -17.44
N LEU A 272 5.73 -1.00 -18.48
CA LEU A 272 4.69 -1.05 -19.51
C LEU A 272 3.32 -1.40 -18.93
N ALA A 273 2.27 -0.67 -19.36
CA ALA A 273 0.90 -0.90 -18.94
C ALA A 273 0.42 -2.34 -19.22
N GLU A 274 1.09 -3.02 -20.14
CA GLU A 274 0.85 -4.44 -20.47
C GLU A 274 0.91 -5.34 -19.21
N ASN A 275 1.72 -5.01 -18.19
CA ASN A 275 1.71 -5.67 -16.90
C ASN A 275 0.30 -5.71 -16.28
N SER A 276 -0.33 -4.56 -16.15
CA SER A 276 -1.68 -4.45 -15.58
C SER A 276 -2.77 -4.97 -16.52
N LEU A 277 -2.61 -4.79 -17.82
CA LEU A 277 -3.57 -5.27 -18.81
C LEU A 277 -3.63 -6.81 -18.85
N ARG A 278 -2.49 -7.50 -18.83
CA ARG A 278 -2.40 -8.97 -18.78
C ARG A 278 -3.02 -9.50 -17.50
N MET A 279 -2.64 -8.95 -16.34
CA MET A 279 -3.22 -9.37 -15.08
C MET A 279 -4.73 -9.14 -15.02
N ALA A 280 -5.23 -7.98 -15.45
CA ALA A 280 -6.67 -7.70 -15.47
C ALA A 280 -7.44 -8.66 -16.38
N LYS A 281 -6.88 -8.99 -17.57
CA LYS A 281 -7.44 -9.99 -18.51
C LYS A 281 -7.49 -11.38 -17.87
N ALA A 282 -6.40 -11.79 -17.20
CA ALA A 282 -6.32 -13.07 -16.53
C ALA A 282 -7.28 -13.18 -15.35
N CYS A 283 -7.42 -12.11 -14.53
CA CYS A 283 -8.42 -12.03 -13.46
C CYS A 283 -9.84 -12.24 -14.00
N LYS A 284 -10.21 -11.51 -15.06
CA LYS A 284 -11.53 -11.66 -15.70
C LYS A 284 -11.76 -13.08 -16.19
N LYS A 285 -10.76 -13.70 -16.86
CA LYS A 285 -10.83 -15.09 -17.33
C LYS A 285 -11.01 -16.09 -16.18
N ALA A 286 -10.35 -15.85 -15.04
CA ALA A 286 -10.44 -16.70 -13.84
C ALA A 286 -11.69 -16.43 -12.98
N GLY A 287 -12.50 -15.39 -13.29
CA GLY A 287 -13.64 -14.98 -12.49
C GLY A 287 -13.24 -14.31 -11.16
N ILE A 288 -12.05 -13.70 -11.08
CA ILE A 288 -11.58 -12.94 -9.94
C ILE A 288 -12.13 -11.51 -10.03
N PRO A 289 -12.72 -10.95 -8.95
CA PRO A 289 -13.13 -9.55 -8.93
C PRO A 289 -11.94 -8.63 -9.18
N VAL A 290 -11.97 -7.86 -10.25
CA VAL A 290 -10.91 -6.91 -10.58
C VAL A 290 -11.51 -5.54 -10.89
N GLN A 291 -11.02 -4.51 -10.20
CA GLN A 291 -11.29 -3.12 -10.51
C GLN A 291 -10.05 -2.50 -11.13
N THR A 292 -10.23 -1.82 -12.27
CA THR A 292 -9.13 -1.16 -12.99
C THR A 292 -9.38 0.33 -13.10
N PHE A 293 -8.32 1.11 -13.02
CA PHE A 293 -8.31 2.53 -13.29
C PHE A 293 -7.20 2.85 -14.28
N PHE A 294 -7.52 2.77 -15.57
CA PHE A 294 -6.59 3.05 -16.65
C PHE A 294 -6.89 4.39 -17.29
N ARG A 295 -5.85 5.14 -17.69
CA ARG A 295 -5.93 6.40 -18.41
C ARG A 295 -4.89 6.43 -19.51
N ASP A 296 -5.21 7.12 -20.59
CA ASP A 296 -4.34 7.17 -21.77
C ASP A 296 -3.00 7.81 -21.47
N THR A 297 -2.99 8.80 -20.57
CA THR A 297 -1.80 9.57 -20.19
C THR A 297 -1.59 9.61 -18.69
N GLY A 298 -0.32 9.82 -18.29
CA GLY A 298 0.10 9.92 -16.88
C GLY A 298 1.57 9.52 -16.68
N GLY A 299 2.15 8.79 -17.62
CA GLY A 299 3.54 8.33 -17.54
C GLY A 299 3.79 7.39 -16.37
N HIS A 300 5.05 7.35 -15.90
CA HIS A 300 5.48 6.51 -14.81
C HIS A 300 5.71 7.27 -13.51
N GLY A 301 5.46 6.63 -12.36
CA GLY A 301 5.90 7.15 -11.08
C GLY A 301 5.11 8.36 -10.57
N TYR A 302 3.83 8.49 -10.95
CA TYR A 302 2.98 9.60 -10.49
C TYR A 302 2.68 9.56 -8.99
N GLY A 303 2.82 8.42 -8.30
CA GLY A 303 2.51 8.27 -6.88
C GLY A 303 1.08 8.68 -6.54
N ILE A 304 0.90 9.32 -5.40
CA ILE A 304 -0.40 9.87 -4.98
C ILE A 304 -0.47 11.40 -5.09
N ARG A 305 0.63 12.08 -5.42
CA ARG A 305 0.69 13.53 -5.51
C ARG A 305 -0.14 14.00 -6.69
N ASP A 306 -0.96 15.04 -6.47
CA ASP A 306 -1.79 15.60 -7.53
C ASP A 306 -0.92 16.45 -8.46
N LEU A 307 -0.75 15.97 -9.67
CA LEU A 307 -0.03 16.65 -10.75
C LEU A 307 -0.99 17.28 -11.77
N GLY A 308 -2.29 17.40 -11.43
CA GLY A 308 -3.32 17.91 -12.32
C GLY A 308 -3.69 16.97 -13.47
N GLN A 309 -3.26 15.70 -13.42
CA GLN A 309 -3.49 14.73 -14.49
C GLN A 309 -4.69 13.82 -14.20
N PRO A 310 -5.43 13.36 -15.23
CA PRO A 310 -6.57 12.45 -15.04
C PRO A 310 -6.23 11.18 -14.28
N ILE A 311 -4.99 10.69 -14.41
CA ILE A 311 -4.51 9.51 -13.70
C ILE A 311 -4.52 9.70 -12.18
N ASN A 312 -4.32 10.90 -11.66
CA ASN A 312 -4.27 11.18 -10.22
C ASN A 312 -5.58 10.82 -9.48
N LYS A 313 -6.70 10.74 -10.19
CA LYS A 313 -7.99 10.28 -9.63
C LYS A 313 -8.00 8.80 -9.23
N TRP A 314 -6.95 8.04 -9.54
CA TRP A 314 -6.85 6.64 -9.13
C TRP A 314 -6.94 6.46 -7.61
N LEU A 315 -6.35 7.37 -6.85
CA LEU A 315 -6.36 7.33 -5.38
C LEU A 315 -7.78 7.39 -4.82
N SER A 316 -8.64 8.27 -5.35
CA SER A 316 -10.04 8.35 -4.93
C SER A 316 -10.79 7.05 -5.22
N ASN A 317 -10.54 6.42 -6.37
CA ASN A 317 -11.12 5.12 -6.72
C ASN A 317 -10.60 4.00 -5.81
N PHE A 318 -9.31 4.00 -5.49
CA PHE A 318 -8.72 3.04 -4.57
C PHE A 318 -9.29 3.19 -3.16
N LYS A 319 -9.44 4.42 -2.64
CA LYS A 319 -10.04 4.70 -1.33
C LYS A 319 -11.47 4.15 -1.22
N ILE A 320 -12.28 4.26 -2.27
CA ILE A 320 -13.63 3.68 -2.31
C ILE A 320 -13.57 2.14 -2.35
N TRP A 321 -12.65 1.59 -3.12
CA TRP A 321 -12.50 0.14 -3.27
C TRP A 321 -12.04 -0.52 -1.97
N ILE A 322 -11.01 0.03 -1.31
CA ILE A 322 -10.41 -0.56 -0.11
C ILE A 322 -11.37 -0.60 1.09
N GLN A 323 -12.33 0.30 1.18
CA GLN A 323 -13.36 0.31 2.23
C GLN A 323 -14.31 -0.89 2.15
N ARG A 324 -14.28 -1.65 1.06
CA ARG A 324 -15.13 -2.83 0.85
C ARG A 324 -14.39 -4.15 1.11
N GLN A 325 -13.10 -4.10 1.43
CA GLN A 325 -12.25 -5.27 1.66
C GLN A 325 -12.15 -5.68 3.14
#